data_45a9bb93ef813f471d0680e9fb667fa8
#
_entry.id   45a9bb93ef813f471d0680e9fb667fa8
#
_cell.length_a   1.000
_cell.length_b   1.000
_cell.length_c   1.000
_cell.angle_alpha   90.00
_cell.angle_beta   90.00
_cell.angle_gamma   90.00
#
_symmetry.space_group_name_H-M   'P 1'
#
loop_
_entity.id
_entity.type
_entity.pdbx_description
1 polymer ?
#
loop_
_entity_poly.entity_id
_entity_poly.type
_entity_poly.pdbx_seq_one_letter_code
_entity_poly.pdbx_strand_id
1 'polypeptide(L)'
;MSNLSRDLVEEIHSRVPITSQRAVRSTCKRWNVLSKDQNYTKHLGPASKEIMLIMIRGCRAHLMSVNLHGVHNHKYLVDTSIKELGKLNQVEIFEVLHCDGLLLCVTKDYSRLVVWNPYSGQNRWIQPKSNTFHTLDRFAIGYDINNNQKVKVLRFYYWSDYVEYEIFDFKSNSWTVLDVTTHWKIHRRSVSLKGNTYFIAHERFKVDQQGEFLRCFDFTKERFGPRLPLPFHSCLDDSVILSSLREEKLAVLFKKCDACDMEIWITTKIDANTVSWRNFLKVDMQLYPERFRSPCRSFLVDEKKKVAVIFDIDRKTWTNYKPYMVGEDGYQGEVDLRDSELWMLMCSYVPSSVKIQ
;
A
#
# COMPACT_ATOMS: atom_id res chain seq x y z
N MET A 1 25.87 11.42 -27.81
CA MET A 1 24.68 11.61 -26.96
C MET A 1 24.80 12.78 -25.95
N SER A 2 25.76 13.68 -26.13
CA SER A 2 26.05 14.80 -25.20
C SER A 2 25.23 16.07 -25.42
N ASN A 3 24.37 16.13 -26.43
CA ASN A 3 23.69 17.37 -26.86
C ASN A 3 22.15 17.36 -26.74
N LEU A 4 21.56 16.42 -26.04
CA LEU A 4 20.11 16.45 -25.79
C LEU A 4 19.77 17.53 -24.76
N SER A 5 18.72 18.32 -25.00
CA SER A 5 18.20 19.25 -23.99
C SER A 5 17.73 18.52 -22.75
N ARG A 6 17.62 19.24 -21.61
CA ARG A 6 17.11 18.65 -20.37
C ARG A 6 15.71 18.08 -20.56
N ASP A 7 14.85 18.83 -21.23
CA ASP A 7 13.44 18.45 -21.46
C ASP A 7 13.30 17.18 -22.30
N LEU A 8 14.11 17.03 -23.34
CA LEU A 8 14.14 15.81 -24.16
C LEU A 8 14.65 14.60 -23.37
N VAL A 9 15.63 14.79 -22.49
CA VAL A 9 16.11 13.71 -21.62
C VAL A 9 15.03 13.33 -20.63
N GLU A 10 14.30 14.28 -20.06
CA GLU A 10 13.17 14.05 -19.16
C GLU A 10 12.04 13.30 -19.87
N GLU A 11 11.71 13.66 -21.11
CA GLU A 11 10.71 12.97 -21.90
C GLU A 11 11.12 11.54 -22.27
N ILE A 12 12.38 11.31 -22.67
CA ILE A 12 12.90 9.96 -22.94
C ILE A 12 12.79 9.11 -21.67
N HIS A 13 13.24 9.65 -20.54
CA HIS A 13 13.17 8.93 -19.26
C HIS A 13 11.74 8.63 -18.83
N SER A 14 10.78 9.52 -19.07
CA SER A 14 9.36 9.29 -18.73
C SER A 14 8.75 8.13 -19.52
N ARG A 15 9.31 7.82 -20.68
CA ARG A 15 8.89 6.70 -21.54
C ARG A 15 9.63 5.40 -21.24
N VAL A 16 10.70 5.44 -20.46
CA VAL A 16 11.45 4.24 -20.07
C VAL A 16 10.67 3.49 -18.98
N PRO A 17 10.35 2.20 -19.18
CA PRO A 17 9.72 1.41 -18.14
C PRO A 17 10.52 1.48 -16.84
N ILE A 18 9.85 1.65 -15.71
CA ILE A 18 10.47 1.84 -14.39
C ILE A 18 11.41 0.70 -14.04
N THR A 19 11.07 -0.51 -14.46
CA THR A 19 11.92 -1.70 -14.33
C THR A 19 13.25 -1.60 -15.04
N SER A 20 13.34 -0.77 -16.09
CA SER A 20 14.54 -0.55 -16.90
C SER A 20 15.31 0.71 -16.51
N GLN A 21 14.75 1.57 -15.71
CA GLN A 21 15.38 2.86 -15.34
C GLN A 21 16.70 2.70 -14.58
N ARG A 22 16.86 1.64 -13.81
CA ARG A 22 18.14 1.34 -13.16
C ARG A 22 19.26 1.10 -14.18
N ALA A 23 18.96 0.35 -15.25
CA ALA A 23 19.91 0.12 -16.33
C ALA A 23 20.24 1.42 -17.07
N VAL A 24 19.21 2.24 -17.35
CA VAL A 24 19.36 3.54 -18.02
C VAL A 24 20.24 4.50 -17.21
N ARG A 25 20.08 4.55 -15.87
CA ARG A 25 20.93 5.36 -14.99
C ARG A 25 22.40 4.97 -15.03
N SER A 26 22.67 3.69 -15.23
CA SER A 26 24.06 3.21 -15.32
C SER A 26 24.74 3.60 -16.63
N THR A 27 24.02 4.08 -17.63
CA THR A 27 24.57 4.39 -18.95
C THR A 27 25.37 5.69 -19.02
N CYS A 28 24.99 6.74 -18.25
CA CYS A 28 25.80 7.95 -18.18
C CYS A 28 25.56 8.75 -16.88
N LYS A 29 26.57 9.54 -16.46
CA LYS A 29 26.52 10.38 -15.25
C LYS A 29 25.35 11.38 -15.28
N ARG A 30 25.04 11.98 -16.42
CA ARG A 30 23.97 12.98 -16.59
C ARG A 30 22.60 12.33 -16.31
N TRP A 31 22.34 11.17 -16.84
CA TRP A 31 21.10 10.43 -16.61
C TRP A 31 20.95 9.97 -15.15
N ASN A 32 22.06 9.58 -14.56
CA ASN A 32 22.07 9.26 -13.12
C ASN A 32 21.76 10.48 -12.23
N VAL A 33 22.24 11.66 -12.58
CA VAL A 33 21.97 12.91 -11.82
C VAL A 33 20.51 13.33 -11.98
N LEU A 34 19.99 13.37 -13.20
CA LEU A 34 18.61 13.75 -13.47
C LEU A 34 17.60 12.80 -12.81
N SER A 35 17.87 11.51 -12.82
CA SER A 35 17.00 10.52 -12.19
C SER A 35 16.97 10.57 -10.65
N LYS A 36 17.87 11.33 -10.03
CA LYS A 36 17.90 11.59 -8.57
C LYS A 36 17.21 12.89 -8.19
N ASP A 37 16.77 13.68 -9.15
CA ASP A 37 16.01 14.90 -8.91
C ASP A 37 14.60 14.54 -8.42
N GLN A 38 14.22 15.05 -7.24
CA GLN A 38 12.91 14.77 -6.64
C GLN A 38 11.75 15.29 -7.48
N ASN A 39 11.94 16.43 -8.16
CA ASN A 39 10.91 16.98 -9.04
C ASN A 39 10.70 16.10 -10.26
N TYR A 40 11.76 15.50 -10.76
CA TYR A 40 11.72 14.58 -11.89
C TYR A 40 10.95 13.30 -11.56
N THR A 41 11.18 12.70 -10.39
CA THR A 41 10.49 11.45 -10.01
C THR A 41 9.00 11.66 -9.73
N LYS A 42 8.59 12.85 -9.28
CA LYS A 42 7.16 13.20 -9.15
C LYS A 42 6.42 13.19 -10.48
N HIS A 43 7.09 13.50 -11.59
CA HIS A 43 6.49 13.45 -12.93
C HIS A 43 6.40 12.03 -13.52
N LEU A 44 7.19 11.09 -13.02
CA LEU A 44 7.13 9.68 -13.48
C LEU A 44 5.85 8.95 -13.01
N GLY A 45 5.35 9.27 -11.82
CA GLY A 45 4.16 8.63 -11.27
C GLY A 45 2.85 8.98 -12.01
N PRO A 46 2.53 10.27 -12.23
CA PRO A 46 1.27 10.66 -12.88
C PRO A 46 1.20 10.37 -14.39
N ALA A 47 2.35 10.32 -15.07
CA ALA A 47 2.42 10.10 -16.51
C ALA A 47 2.33 8.62 -16.90
N SER A 48 2.63 7.70 -15.98
CA SER A 48 2.52 6.27 -16.25
C SER A 48 1.05 5.85 -16.37
N LYS A 49 0.70 5.23 -17.49
CA LYS A 49 -0.59 4.55 -17.67
C LYS A 49 -0.68 3.26 -16.86
N GLU A 50 0.44 2.79 -16.34
CA GLU A 50 0.57 1.54 -15.60
C GLU A 50 0.34 1.77 -14.11
N ILE A 51 -0.45 0.89 -13.50
CA ILE A 51 -0.58 0.80 -12.05
C ILE A 51 0.49 -0.17 -11.56
N MET A 52 1.27 0.26 -10.59
CA MET A 52 2.32 -0.59 -10.01
C MET A 52 1.93 -1.06 -8.62
N LEU A 53 2.27 -2.30 -8.35
CA LEU A 53 2.00 -2.97 -7.10
C LEU A 53 3.27 -3.66 -6.61
N ILE A 54 3.45 -3.66 -5.31
CA ILE A 54 4.38 -4.57 -4.65
C ILE A 54 3.60 -5.77 -4.14
N MET A 55 4.12 -6.95 -4.41
CA MET A 55 3.54 -8.21 -3.98
C MET A 55 4.62 -9.11 -3.38
N ILE A 56 4.21 -10.01 -2.51
CA ILE A 56 5.10 -11.03 -1.96
C ILE A 56 4.73 -12.38 -2.56
N ARG A 57 5.71 -13.04 -3.17
CA ARG A 57 5.62 -14.39 -3.71
C ARG A 57 6.80 -15.21 -3.21
N GLY A 58 6.55 -16.39 -2.63
CA GLY A 58 7.62 -17.23 -2.11
C GLY A 58 8.54 -16.50 -1.12
N CYS A 59 7.97 -15.64 -0.25
CA CYS A 59 8.70 -14.79 0.68
C CYS A 59 9.66 -13.78 0.02
N ARG A 60 9.43 -13.41 -1.24
CA ARG A 60 10.21 -12.41 -1.97
C ARG A 60 9.32 -11.29 -2.50
N ALA A 61 9.84 -10.07 -2.48
CA ALA A 61 9.14 -8.93 -3.02
C ALA A 61 9.25 -8.87 -4.56
N HIS A 62 8.13 -8.69 -5.22
CA HIS A 62 8.02 -8.52 -6.66
C HIS A 62 7.33 -7.21 -6.98
N LEU A 63 7.74 -6.58 -8.06
CA LEU A 63 7.03 -5.47 -8.67
C LEU A 63 6.13 -6.03 -9.77
N MET A 64 4.85 -5.74 -9.68
CA MET A 64 3.90 -6.00 -10.73
C MET A 64 3.47 -4.69 -11.35
N SER A 65 3.52 -4.59 -12.67
CA SER A 65 2.83 -3.53 -13.39
C SER A 65 1.55 -4.08 -14.00
N VAL A 66 0.49 -3.32 -13.87
CA VAL A 66 -0.84 -3.64 -14.40
C VAL A 66 -1.22 -2.54 -15.38
N ASN A 67 -1.39 -2.91 -16.63
CA ASN A 67 -1.93 -2.02 -17.65
C ASN A 67 -3.33 -2.50 -18.03
N LEU A 68 -4.32 -1.73 -17.63
CA LEU A 68 -5.71 -2.01 -17.98
C LEU A 68 -5.95 -1.45 -19.39
N HIS A 69 -5.94 -2.29 -20.42
CA HIS A 69 -6.37 -1.91 -21.75
C HIS A 69 -7.91 -1.83 -21.78
N GLY A 70 -8.44 -1.00 -22.68
CA GLY A 70 -9.90 -0.82 -22.82
C GLY A 70 -10.62 -2.13 -23.20
N VAL A 71 -11.94 -2.11 -23.13
CA VAL A 71 -12.80 -3.24 -23.47
C VAL A 71 -12.66 -3.60 -24.95
N HIS A 72 -12.26 -4.84 -25.23
CA HIS A 72 -12.33 -5.41 -26.57
C HIS A 72 -13.21 -6.67 -26.50
N ASN A 73 -14.30 -6.72 -27.29
CA ASN A 73 -15.24 -7.85 -27.32
C ASN A 73 -15.80 -8.27 -25.96
N HIS A 74 -16.25 -7.33 -25.12
CA HIS A 74 -16.77 -7.57 -23.77
C HIS A 74 -15.76 -8.23 -22.82
N LYS A 75 -14.47 -8.23 -23.14
CA LYS A 75 -13.39 -8.66 -22.23
C LYS A 75 -12.41 -7.51 -22.03
N TYR A 76 -12.06 -7.28 -20.78
CA TYR A 76 -10.95 -6.37 -20.45
C TYR A 76 -9.63 -7.11 -20.70
N LEU A 77 -8.80 -6.53 -21.56
CA LEU A 77 -7.43 -6.98 -21.69
C LEU A 77 -6.61 -6.30 -20.61
N VAL A 78 -6.01 -7.13 -19.75
CA VAL A 78 -5.10 -6.70 -18.71
C VAL A 78 -3.73 -7.26 -19.03
N ASP A 79 -2.81 -6.37 -19.37
CA ASP A 79 -1.41 -6.77 -19.46
C ASP A 79 -0.77 -6.64 -18.10
N THR A 80 -0.17 -7.71 -17.65
CA THR A 80 0.60 -7.74 -16.41
C THR A 80 2.05 -8.10 -16.70
N SER A 81 2.97 -7.40 -16.10
CA SER A 81 4.38 -7.80 -16.06
C SER A 81 4.81 -7.94 -14.60
N ILE A 82 5.53 -9.01 -14.32
CA ILE A 82 5.98 -9.31 -12.96
C ILE A 82 7.50 -9.42 -12.98
N LYS A 83 8.14 -8.70 -12.06
CA LYS A 83 9.59 -8.71 -11.91
C LYS A 83 9.96 -8.81 -10.45
N GLU A 84 10.83 -9.77 -10.13
CA GLU A 84 11.42 -9.83 -8.79
C GLU A 84 12.23 -8.54 -8.53
N LEU A 85 11.88 -7.86 -7.46
CA LEU A 85 12.65 -6.72 -6.98
C LEU A 85 13.92 -7.26 -6.34
N GLY A 86 15.04 -6.87 -6.86
CA GLY A 86 16.39 -7.34 -6.53
C GLY A 86 16.60 -7.81 -5.09
N LYS A 87 17.52 -8.69 -4.91
CA LYS A 87 17.79 -9.44 -3.70
C LYS A 87 18.13 -8.51 -2.53
N LEU A 88 17.21 -8.39 -1.56
CA LEU A 88 17.56 -7.94 -0.21
C LEU A 88 18.36 -9.05 0.48
N ASN A 89 19.63 -9.22 0.10
CA ASN A 89 20.56 -10.19 0.71
C ASN A 89 19.96 -11.59 0.95
N GLN A 90 19.10 -12.07 0.05
CA GLN A 90 18.38 -13.36 0.14
C GLN A 90 17.45 -13.51 1.36
N VAL A 91 17.05 -12.42 2.00
CA VAL A 91 16.17 -12.45 3.16
C VAL A 91 14.73 -12.74 2.74
N GLU A 92 14.10 -13.68 3.40
CA GLU A 92 12.67 -13.96 3.25
C GLU A 92 11.84 -12.85 3.91
N ILE A 93 10.88 -12.29 3.16
CA ILE A 93 10.00 -11.21 3.59
C ILE A 93 8.61 -11.78 3.87
N PHE A 94 8.08 -11.45 5.04
CA PHE A 94 6.71 -11.80 5.46
C PHE A 94 5.70 -10.71 5.09
N GLU A 95 6.04 -9.45 5.32
CA GLU A 95 5.13 -8.32 5.11
C GLU A 95 5.87 -7.13 4.50
N VAL A 96 5.17 -6.39 3.66
CA VAL A 96 5.65 -5.12 3.08
C VAL A 96 4.59 -4.04 3.30
N LEU A 97 5.04 -2.89 3.76
CA LEU A 97 4.28 -1.66 3.88
C LEU A 97 4.95 -0.60 3.00
N HIS A 98 4.16 0.25 2.37
CA HIS A 98 4.66 1.24 1.41
C HIS A 98 4.38 2.67 1.89
N CYS A 99 5.32 3.58 1.70
CA CYS A 99 5.17 5.02 1.91
C CYS A 99 6.10 5.77 0.96
N ASP A 100 5.55 6.55 0.05
CA ASP A 100 6.27 7.45 -0.88
C ASP A 100 7.50 6.79 -1.54
N GLY A 101 7.32 5.58 -2.10
CA GLY A 101 8.37 4.81 -2.77
C GLY A 101 9.33 4.06 -1.86
N LEU A 102 9.18 4.18 -0.55
CA LEU A 102 9.88 3.38 0.44
C LEU A 102 9.06 2.16 0.83
N LEU A 103 9.73 1.05 1.01
CA LEU A 103 9.15 -0.19 1.50
C LEU A 103 9.69 -0.49 2.90
N LEU A 104 8.81 -0.68 3.87
CA LEU A 104 9.14 -1.30 5.13
C LEU A 104 8.84 -2.79 5.01
N CYS A 105 9.87 -3.61 5.05
CA CYS A 105 9.77 -5.06 4.95
C CYS A 105 10.01 -5.69 6.33
N VAL A 106 9.11 -6.59 6.72
CA VAL A 106 9.23 -7.44 7.91
C VAL A 106 9.83 -8.77 7.46
N THR A 107 10.90 -9.23 8.12
CA THR A 107 11.48 -10.54 7.81
C THR A 107 10.58 -11.67 8.30
N LYS A 108 10.61 -12.81 7.61
CA LYS A 108 9.75 -13.97 7.94
C LYS A 108 10.03 -14.57 9.33
N ASP A 109 11.25 -14.47 9.76
CA ASP A 109 11.71 -14.91 11.08
C ASP A 109 11.47 -13.87 12.19
N TYR A 110 10.91 -12.70 11.82
CA TYR A 110 10.70 -11.57 12.75
C TYR A 110 11.99 -11.07 13.43
N SER A 111 13.16 -11.42 12.90
CA SER A 111 14.44 -11.04 13.51
C SER A 111 14.76 -9.55 13.33
N ARG A 112 14.25 -8.93 12.27
CA ARG A 112 14.56 -7.53 11.91
C ARG A 112 13.58 -6.96 10.90
N LEU A 113 13.63 -5.63 10.76
CA LEU A 113 12.95 -4.92 9.69
C LEU A 113 13.99 -4.31 8.74
N VAL A 114 13.57 -4.00 7.55
CA VAL A 114 14.36 -3.20 6.62
C VAL A 114 13.49 -2.15 5.93
N VAL A 115 13.92 -0.90 5.99
CA VAL A 115 13.40 0.15 5.12
C VAL A 115 14.24 0.14 3.84
N TRP A 116 13.59 0.00 2.73
CA TRP A 116 14.22 -0.17 1.43
C TRP A 116 13.59 0.71 0.36
N ASN A 117 14.42 1.37 -0.43
CA ASN A 117 13.97 2.05 -1.64
C ASN A 117 14.40 1.22 -2.87
N PRO A 118 13.48 0.48 -3.51
CA PRO A 118 13.80 -0.34 -4.69
C PRO A 118 14.32 0.48 -5.87
N TYR A 119 13.87 1.74 -5.98
CA TYR A 119 14.26 2.63 -7.05
C TYR A 119 15.73 3.06 -6.95
N SER A 120 16.21 3.46 -5.77
CA SER A 120 17.61 3.83 -5.55
C SER A 120 18.51 2.65 -5.17
N GLY A 121 17.94 1.56 -4.67
CA GLY A 121 18.65 0.42 -4.08
C GLY A 121 19.13 0.66 -2.65
N GLN A 122 18.84 1.83 -2.06
CA GLN A 122 19.21 2.16 -0.69
C GLN A 122 18.37 1.34 0.30
N ASN A 123 19.01 0.84 1.37
CA ASN A 123 18.32 0.15 2.46
C ASN A 123 18.93 0.49 3.82
N ARG A 124 18.14 0.37 4.87
CA ARG A 124 18.53 0.53 6.28
C ARG A 124 17.82 -0.55 7.10
N TRP A 125 18.61 -1.28 7.85
CA TRP A 125 18.13 -2.34 8.75
C TRP A 125 17.78 -1.78 10.12
N ILE A 126 16.71 -2.32 10.71
CA ILE A 126 16.22 -1.96 12.03
C ILE A 126 16.21 -3.23 12.88
N GLN A 127 16.87 -3.15 14.02
CA GLN A 127 16.91 -4.22 15.00
C GLN A 127 15.82 -4.03 16.06
N PRO A 128 15.24 -5.09 16.61
CA PRO A 128 14.38 -4.99 17.77
C PRO A 128 15.21 -4.62 19.02
N LYS A 129 14.58 -4.14 20.08
CA LYS A 129 15.20 -3.96 21.39
C LYS A 129 15.59 -5.29 22.03
N SER A 130 14.76 -6.32 21.79
CA SER A 130 14.99 -7.72 22.18
C SER A 130 15.58 -8.51 20.99
N ASN A 131 15.79 -9.80 21.13
CA ASN A 131 16.37 -10.63 20.07
C ASN A 131 15.51 -10.71 18.81
N THR A 132 14.18 -10.63 18.95
CA THR A 132 13.22 -10.70 17.85
C THR A 132 12.03 -9.79 18.10
N PHE A 133 11.34 -9.41 17.02
CA PHE A 133 9.99 -8.87 17.09
C PHE A 133 9.00 -9.99 17.37
N HIS A 134 7.85 -9.63 17.92
CA HIS A 134 6.78 -10.60 18.17
C HIS A 134 5.92 -10.78 16.90
N THR A 135 5.35 -11.96 16.68
CA THR A 135 4.48 -12.25 15.53
C THR A 135 3.18 -11.43 15.52
N LEU A 136 2.78 -10.91 16.69
CA LEU A 136 1.63 -10.01 16.82
C LEU A 136 1.99 -8.53 16.68
N ASP A 137 3.27 -8.20 16.53
CA ASP A 137 3.67 -6.82 16.27
C ASP A 137 3.07 -6.34 14.96
N ARG A 138 2.70 -5.07 14.96
CA ARG A 138 2.23 -4.35 13.78
C ARG A 138 3.11 -3.16 13.56
N PHE A 139 3.27 -2.82 12.30
CA PHE A 139 4.17 -1.76 11.90
C PHE A 139 3.46 -0.75 11.01
N ALA A 140 3.99 0.46 10.98
CA ALA A 140 3.64 1.49 10.03
C ALA A 140 4.88 2.30 9.67
N ILE A 141 4.88 2.89 8.50
CA ILE A 141 5.97 3.73 8.02
C ILE A 141 5.41 5.08 7.59
N GLY A 142 6.12 6.14 7.95
CA GLY A 142 5.81 7.50 7.55
C GLY A 142 7.04 8.39 7.68
N TYR A 143 6.84 9.68 7.61
CA TYR A 143 7.94 10.64 7.77
C TYR A 143 7.49 11.96 8.38
N ASP A 144 8.44 12.65 8.98
CA ASP A 144 8.28 14.01 9.49
C ASP A 144 8.33 15.01 8.33
N ILE A 145 7.18 15.61 8.01
CA ILE A 145 7.03 16.55 6.89
C ILE A 145 7.87 17.81 7.12
N ASN A 146 7.99 18.27 8.37
CA ASN A 146 8.68 19.51 8.73
C ASN A 146 10.20 19.34 8.80
N ASN A 147 10.70 18.11 8.84
CA ASN A 147 12.11 17.81 9.06
C ASN A 147 12.70 17.00 7.90
N ASN A 148 12.75 17.61 6.71
CA ASN A 148 13.34 17.02 5.50
C ASN A 148 12.85 15.58 5.19
N GLN A 149 11.57 15.29 5.48
CA GLN A 149 10.97 14.00 5.27
C GLN A 149 11.74 12.85 5.97
N LYS A 150 12.19 13.10 7.21
CA LYS A 150 12.82 12.04 8.00
C LYS A 150 11.89 10.88 8.18
N VAL A 151 12.31 9.74 7.69
CA VAL A 151 11.57 8.49 7.79
C VAL A 151 11.52 8.03 9.24
N LYS A 152 10.35 7.54 9.66
CA LYS A 152 10.12 6.96 10.98
C LYS A 152 9.32 5.67 10.81
N VAL A 153 9.50 4.75 11.74
CA VAL A 153 8.74 3.50 11.81
C VAL A 153 8.00 3.45 13.12
N LEU A 154 6.69 3.26 13.06
CA LEU A 154 5.85 3.00 14.22
C LEU A 154 5.73 1.49 14.38
N ARG A 155 5.95 0.99 15.59
CA ARG A 155 5.63 -0.35 16.07
C ARG A 155 4.54 -0.27 17.10
N PHE A 156 3.59 -1.17 17.07
CA PHE A 156 2.61 -1.34 18.15
C PHE A 156 2.28 -2.81 18.32
N TYR A 157 2.07 -3.19 19.57
CA TYR A 157 1.75 -4.56 19.92
C TYR A 157 0.73 -4.61 21.05
N TYR A 158 -0.07 -5.65 20.98
CA TYR A 158 -1.18 -5.85 21.90
C TYR A 158 -0.76 -6.80 23.01
N TRP A 159 -0.76 -6.29 24.24
CA TRP A 159 -0.88 -7.13 25.42
C TRP A 159 -2.37 -7.39 25.68
N SER A 160 -2.69 -8.34 26.59
CA SER A 160 -4.10 -8.67 26.86
C SER A 160 -4.96 -7.43 27.08
N ASP A 161 -4.49 -6.45 27.83
CA ASP A 161 -5.29 -5.31 28.28
C ASP A 161 -4.80 -3.93 27.83
N TYR A 162 -3.63 -3.82 27.21
CA TYR A 162 -3.12 -2.54 26.72
C TYR A 162 -2.38 -2.69 25.38
N VAL A 163 -2.15 -1.58 24.74
CA VAL A 163 -1.36 -1.47 23.52
C VAL A 163 -0.17 -0.58 23.81
N GLU A 164 1.02 -1.04 23.50
CA GLU A 164 2.22 -0.23 23.57
C GLU A 164 2.60 0.23 22.17
N TYR A 165 2.98 1.49 22.06
CA TYR A 165 3.42 2.13 20.83
C TYR A 165 4.87 2.56 20.96
N GLU A 166 5.69 2.23 19.97
CA GLU A 166 7.08 2.64 19.89
C GLU A 166 7.36 3.26 18.54
N ILE A 167 8.20 4.28 18.51
CA ILE A 167 8.67 4.91 17.29
C ILE A 167 10.18 4.73 17.14
N PHE A 168 10.62 4.35 15.94
CA PHE A 168 12.03 4.25 15.59
C PHE A 168 12.48 5.50 14.87
N ASP A 169 13.54 6.12 15.36
CA ASP A 169 14.23 7.23 14.73
C ASP A 169 15.57 6.77 14.16
N PHE A 170 15.80 7.02 12.88
CA PHE A 170 17.00 6.59 12.18
C PHE A 170 18.25 7.38 12.57
N LYS A 171 18.10 8.59 13.10
CA LYS A 171 19.23 9.40 13.54
C LYS A 171 19.82 8.89 14.84
N SER A 172 18.97 8.59 15.83
CA SER A 172 19.40 8.00 17.10
C SER A 172 19.61 6.50 17.01
N ASN A 173 19.10 5.87 15.93
CA ASN A 173 19.08 4.40 15.74
C ASN A 173 18.45 3.66 16.92
N SER A 174 17.38 4.19 17.47
CA SER A 174 16.74 3.69 18.69
C SER A 174 15.22 3.76 18.63
N TRP A 175 14.59 2.88 19.39
CA TRP A 175 13.17 2.86 19.66
C TRP A 175 12.85 3.72 20.90
N THR A 176 11.82 4.53 20.80
CA THR A 176 11.28 5.34 21.90
C THR A 176 9.83 4.96 22.11
N VAL A 177 9.45 4.67 23.35
CA VAL A 177 8.06 4.40 23.74
C VAL A 177 7.28 5.70 23.70
N LEU A 178 6.10 5.66 23.08
CA LEU A 178 5.17 6.79 23.03
C LEU A 178 4.19 6.68 24.22
N ASP A 179 4.00 7.79 24.90
CA ASP A 179 2.97 7.89 25.96
C ASP A 179 1.60 8.09 25.31
N VAL A 180 1.01 6.97 24.90
CA VAL A 180 -0.29 6.93 24.22
C VAL A 180 -1.18 5.88 24.85
N THR A 181 -2.27 6.32 25.45
CA THR A 181 -3.32 5.43 25.94
C THR A 181 -4.49 5.43 24.95
N THR A 182 -4.91 4.24 24.50
CA THR A 182 -5.99 4.11 23.53
C THR A 182 -7.14 3.26 24.10
N HIS A 183 -8.37 3.74 23.91
CA HIS A 183 -9.61 3.01 24.20
C HIS A 183 -10.14 2.24 22.99
N TRP A 184 -9.38 2.19 21.90
CA TRP A 184 -9.69 1.56 20.64
C TRP A 184 -8.56 0.61 20.21
N LYS A 185 -8.86 -0.28 19.29
CA LYS A 185 -7.91 -1.25 18.71
C LYS A 185 -7.85 -1.08 17.20
N ILE A 186 -6.65 -1.21 16.65
CA ILE A 186 -6.41 -1.38 15.21
C ILE A 186 -6.47 -2.88 14.91
N HIS A 187 -7.25 -3.30 13.96
CA HIS A 187 -7.34 -4.73 13.61
C HIS A 187 -7.14 -5.03 12.13
N ARG A 188 -7.08 -3.99 11.29
CA ARG A 188 -6.88 -4.12 9.86
C ARG A 188 -5.55 -3.51 9.43
N ARG A 189 -5.14 -3.81 8.20
CA ARG A 189 -3.92 -3.25 7.62
C ARG A 189 -4.01 -1.75 7.50
N SER A 190 -2.84 -1.15 7.66
CA SER A 190 -2.64 0.28 7.50
C SER A 190 -2.29 0.64 6.05
N VAL A 191 -2.53 1.90 5.70
CA VAL A 191 -2.09 2.51 4.46
C VAL A 191 -1.40 3.83 4.77
N SER A 192 -0.18 4.00 4.29
CA SER A 192 0.53 5.27 4.39
C SER A 192 0.18 6.18 3.22
N LEU A 193 0.01 7.45 3.51
CA LEU A 193 -0.34 8.48 2.54
C LEU A 193 0.23 9.83 2.99
N LYS A 194 1.02 10.48 2.12
CA LYS A 194 1.59 11.81 2.38
C LYS A 194 2.32 11.89 3.73
N GLY A 195 3.12 10.88 4.04
CA GLY A 195 3.91 10.82 5.26
C GLY A 195 3.19 10.36 6.52
N ASN A 196 1.87 10.26 6.52
CA ASN A 196 1.05 9.76 7.61
C ASN A 196 0.55 8.35 7.35
N THR A 197 0.15 7.64 8.40
CA THR A 197 -0.46 6.30 8.24
C THR A 197 -1.88 6.28 8.77
N TYR A 198 -2.77 5.68 7.99
CA TYR A 198 -4.19 5.55 8.28
C TYR A 198 -4.55 4.11 8.60
N PHE A 199 -5.39 3.94 9.62
CA PHE A 199 -5.79 2.65 10.19
C PHE A 199 -7.30 2.56 10.31
N ILE A 200 -7.86 1.39 10.10
CA ILE A 200 -9.22 1.07 10.55
C ILE A 200 -9.15 0.60 12.01
N ALA A 201 -9.92 1.25 12.85
CA ALA A 201 -9.99 1.01 14.28
C ALA A 201 -11.44 0.83 14.75
N HIS A 202 -11.63 0.18 15.88
CA HIS A 202 -12.91 0.04 16.57
C HIS A 202 -12.76 0.29 18.06
N GLU A 203 -13.83 0.66 18.74
CA GLU A 203 -13.81 0.83 20.19
C GLU A 203 -13.59 -0.50 20.91
N ARG A 204 -12.80 -0.46 21.98
CA ARG A 204 -12.35 -1.67 22.70
C ARG A 204 -13.50 -2.37 23.45
N PHE A 205 -14.43 -1.58 24.01
CA PHE A 205 -15.48 -2.06 24.92
C PHE A 205 -16.90 -1.90 24.40
N LYS A 206 -17.08 -1.33 23.19
CA LYS A 206 -18.40 -1.03 22.59
C LYS A 206 -18.42 -1.36 21.11
N VAL A 207 -17.90 -2.53 20.76
CA VAL A 207 -17.66 -2.93 19.36
C VAL A 207 -18.92 -2.86 18.51
N ASP A 208 -20.07 -3.27 19.07
CA ASP A 208 -21.31 -3.39 18.29
C ASP A 208 -22.11 -2.09 18.18
N GLN A 209 -21.80 -1.07 18.98
CA GLN A 209 -22.63 0.15 19.05
C GLN A 209 -22.11 1.33 18.23
N GLN A 210 -20.80 1.40 17.96
CA GLN A 210 -20.22 2.60 17.35
C GLN A 210 -19.58 2.36 15.98
N GLY A 211 -19.48 1.10 15.53
CA GLY A 211 -18.88 0.72 14.26
C GLY A 211 -17.37 1.01 14.19
N GLU A 212 -16.80 0.71 13.02
CA GLU A 212 -15.42 1.03 12.71
C GLU A 212 -15.24 2.49 12.30
N PHE A 213 -14.02 2.99 12.45
CA PHE A 213 -13.65 4.35 12.07
C PHE A 213 -12.20 4.41 11.61
N LEU A 214 -11.84 5.51 10.95
CA LEU A 214 -10.48 5.75 10.50
C LEU A 214 -9.69 6.51 11.57
N ARG A 215 -8.45 6.11 11.79
CA ARG A 215 -7.44 6.82 12.60
C ARG A 215 -6.23 7.14 11.77
N CYS A 216 -5.69 8.33 11.98
CA CYS A 216 -4.42 8.76 11.39
C CYS A 216 -3.34 8.83 12.46
N PHE A 217 -2.16 8.27 12.21
CA PHE A 217 -0.96 8.57 12.97
C PHE A 217 -0.14 9.62 12.22
N ASP A 218 0.02 10.77 12.83
CA ASP A 218 0.80 11.90 12.32
C ASP A 218 2.26 11.75 12.78
N PHE A 219 3.14 11.35 11.86
CA PHE A 219 4.56 11.12 12.15
C PHE A 219 5.35 12.40 12.43
N THR A 220 4.82 13.55 12.04
CA THR A 220 5.42 14.86 12.36
C THR A 220 5.17 15.22 13.82
N LYS A 221 3.97 14.96 14.31
CA LYS A 221 3.57 15.24 15.70
C LYS A 221 3.72 14.04 16.62
N GLU A 222 4.05 12.87 16.07
CA GLU A 222 4.17 11.59 16.77
C GLU A 222 2.95 11.23 17.62
N ARG A 223 1.75 11.47 17.09
CA ARG A 223 0.49 11.23 17.79
C ARG A 223 -0.64 10.83 16.86
N PHE A 224 -1.64 10.17 17.42
CA PHE A 224 -2.87 9.91 16.71
C PHE A 224 -3.76 11.16 16.61
N GLY A 225 -4.31 11.37 15.42
CA GLY A 225 -5.34 12.36 15.16
C GLY A 225 -6.70 12.00 15.77
N PRO A 226 -7.73 12.80 15.53
CA PRO A 226 -9.09 12.51 15.98
C PRO A 226 -9.69 11.28 15.27
N ARG A 227 -10.83 10.81 15.75
CA ARG A 227 -11.68 9.84 15.04
C ARG A 227 -12.18 10.46 13.74
N LEU A 228 -11.92 9.79 12.61
CA LEU A 228 -12.38 10.20 11.30
C LEU A 228 -13.50 9.25 10.83
N PRO A 229 -14.61 9.75 10.28
CA PRO A 229 -15.72 8.92 9.88
C PRO A 229 -15.39 8.11 8.63
N LEU A 230 -15.87 6.86 8.58
CA LEU A 230 -16.03 6.12 7.34
C LEU A 230 -17.35 6.53 6.66
N PRO A 231 -17.49 6.35 5.34
CA PRO A 231 -18.70 6.76 4.61
C PRO A 231 -19.88 5.78 4.79
N PHE A 232 -19.71 4.75 5.61
CA PHE A 232 -20.67 3.69 5.91
C PHE A 232 -20.56 3.29 7.38
N HIS A 233 -21.54 2.56 7.86
CA HIS A 233 -21.47 1.89 9.16
C HIS A 233 -21.04 0.44 8.95
N SER A 234 -20.01 0.00 9.64
CA SER A 234 -19.46 -1.37 9.55
C SER A 234 -19.33 -2.01 10.93
N CYS A 235 -19.45 -3.34 10.96
CA CYS A 235 -19.16 -4.21 12.11
C CYS A 235 -17.86 -4.96 11.87
N LEU A 236 -17.36 -5.70 12.87
CA LEU A 236 -16.13 -6.47 12.78
C LEU A 236 -16.18 -7.59 11.72
N ASP A 237 -17.38 -8.15 11.49
CA ASP A 237 -17.60 -9.23 10.52
C ASP A 237 -17.62 -8.72 9.06
N ASP A 238 -17.79 -7.42 8.87
CA ASP A 238 -17.78 -6.82 7.56
C ASP A 238 -16.37 -6.75 6.98
N SER A 239 -16.26 -6.72 5.67
CA SER A 239 -14.97 -6.51 4.99
C SER A 239 -14.76 -5.01 4.75
N VAL A 240 -13.78 -4.43 5.43
CA VAL A 240 -13.32 -3.05 5.24
C VAL A 240 -11.85 -3.06 4.95
N ILE A 241 -11.45 -2.58 3.76
CA ILE A 241 -10.08 -2.63 3.29
C ILE A 241 -9.67 -1.25 2.80
N LEU A 242 -8.50 -0.79 3.24
CA LEU A 242 -7.89 0.43 2.75
C LEU A 242 -6.94 0.15 1.59
N SER A 243 -6.87 1.08 0.67
CA SER A 243 -5.87 1.15 -0.39
C SER A 243 -5.48 2.61 -0.63
N SER A 244 -4.31 2.84 -1.19
CA SER A 244 -3.90 4.17 -1.64
C SER A 244 -4.09 4.29 -3.14
N LEU A 245 -4.56 5.45 -3.58
CA LEU A 245 -4.69 5.80 -4.98
C LEU A 245 -3.60 6.81 -5.35
N ARG A 246 -2.55 6.32 -6.04
CA ARG A 246 -1.40 7.12 -6.50
C ARG A 246 -0.74 7.98 -5.42
N GLU A 247 -0.80 7.54 -4.16
CA GLU A 247 -0.29 8.29 -2.98
C GLU A 247 -0.91 9.69 -2.79
N GLU A 248 -2.07 9.94 -3.38
CA GLU A 248 -2.78 11.21 -3.27
C GLU A 248 -4.08 11.09 -2.46
N LYS A 249 -4.77 9.95 -2.59
CA LYS A 249 -6.09 9.69 -2.00
C LYS A 249 -6.11 8.34 -1.31
N LEU A 250 -6.97 8.19 -0.29
CA LEU A 250 -7.35 6.88 0.21
C LEU A 250 -8.55 6.36 -0.59
N ALA A 251 -8.56 5.06 -0.78
CA ALA A 251 -9.74 4.31 -1.18
C ALA A 251 -10.10 3.33 -0.07
N VAL A 252 -11.40 3.08 0.12
CA VAL A 252 -11.91 2.06 1.03
C VAL A 252 -12.93 1.19 0.30
N LEU A 253 -12.71 -0.12 0.37
CA LEU A 253 -13.67 -1.13 -0.07
C LEU A 253 -14.47 -1.57 1.14
N PHE A 254 -15.78 -1.56 1.00
CA PHE A 254 -16.74 -2.04 2.00
C PHE A 254 -17.62 -3.13 1.41
N LYS A 255 -17.74 -4.21 2.15
CA LYS A 255 -18.69 -5.29 1.86
C LYS A 255 -19.26 -5.82 3.16
N LYS A 256 -20.57 -5.74 3.29
CA LYS A 256 -21.30 -6.30 4.41
C LYS A 256 -21.25 -7.83 4.39
N CYS A 257 -21.12 -8.44 5.56
CA CYS A 257 -21.01 -9.90 5.68
C CYS A 257 -22.24 -10.65 5.19
N ASP A 258 -23.42 -10.06 5.37
CA ASP A 258 -24.75 -10.60 5.05
C ASP A 258 -25.35 -10.07 3.74
N ALA A 259 -24.65 -9.15 3.06
CA ALA A 259 -25.12 -8.54 1.82
C ALA A 259 -24.32 -8.97 0.60
N CYS A 260 -24.95 -8.91 -0.55
CA CYS A 260 -24.30 -9.16 -1.83
C CYS A 260 -23.68 -7.90 -2.45
N ASP A 261 -23.93 -6.74 -1.85
CA ASP A 261 -23.41 -5.47 -2.35
C ASP A 261 -22.00 -5.20 -1.86
N MET A 262 -21.20 -4.64 -2.75
CA MET A 262 -19.86 -4.14 -2.47
C MET A 262 -19.77 -2.68 -2.90
N GLU A 263 -19.18 -1.87 -2.07
CA GLU A 263 -19.00 -0.43 -2.32
C GLU A 263 -17.51 -0.07 -2.25
N ILE A 264 -17.08 0.78 -3.17
CA ILE A 264 -15.75 1.40 -3.12
C ILE A 264 -15.95 2.91 -3.03
N TRP A 265 -15.31 3.50 -2.03
CA TRP A 265 -15.31 4.93 -1.77
C TRP A 265 -13.89 5.48 -1.87
N ILE A 266 -13.75 6.70 -2.37
CA ILE A 266 -12.47 7.40 -2.45
C ILE A 266 -12.57 8.77 -1.79
N THR A 267 -11.46 9.20 -1.19
CA THR A 267 -11.41 10.51 -0.52
C THR A 267 -11.41 11.64 -1.53
N THR A 268 -12.18 12.68 -1.25
CA THR A 268 -12.10 13.99 -1.92
C THR A 268 -11.20 14.94 -1.15
N LYS A 269 -11.13 14.76 0.16
CA LYS A 269 -10.20 15.46 1.06
C LYS A 269 -9.72 14.48 2.12
N ILE A 270 -8.41 14.52 2.43
CA ILE A 270 -7.81 13.71 3.49
C ILE A 270 -6.59 14.43 4.08
N ASP A 271 -6.60 14.58 5.38
CA ASP A 271 -5.47 14.97 6.23
C ASP A 271 -5.58 14.28 7.60
N ALA A 272 -4.67 14.59 8.53
CA ALA A 272 -4.64 13.95 9.84
C ALA A 272 -5.90 14.21 10.71
N ASN A 273 -6.68 15.25 10.40
CA ASN A 273 -7.80 15.71 11.22
C ASN A 273 -9.16 15.67 10.52
N THR A 274 -9.18 15.60 9.18
CA THR A 274 -10.41 15.67 8.39
C THR A 274 -10.40 14.69 7.24
N VAL A 275 -11.56 14.15 6.92
CA VAL A 275 -11.77 13.29 5.75
C VAL A 275 -13.14 13.60 5.13
N SER A 276 -13.20 13.55 3.81
CA SER A 276 -14.44 13.58 3.03
C SER A 276 -14.35 12.51 1.95
N TRP A 277 -15.47 11.84 1.74
CA TRP A 277 -15.57 10.71 0.83
C TRP A 277 -16.55 10.98 -0.31
N ARG A 278 -16.35 10.32 -1.44
CA ARG A 278 -17.35 10.14 -2.48
C ARG A 278 -17.46 8.66 -2.86
N ASN A 279 -18.64 8.21 -3.19
CA ASN A 279 -18.80 6.89 -3.76
C ASN A 279 -18.10 6.84 -5.12
N PHE A 280 -17.38 5.74 -5.37
CA PHE A 280 -16.68 5.50 -6.62
C PHE A 280 -17.34 4.39 -7.43
N LEU A 281 -17.63 3.25 -6.78
CA LEU A 281 -18.34 2.12 -7.38
C LEU A 281 -19.28 1.50 -6.36
N LYS A 282 -20.45 1.10 -6.82
CA LYS A 282 -21.35 0.19 -6.12
C LYS A 282 -21.65 -0.98 -7.05
N VAL A 283 -21.34 -2.19 -6.60
CA VAL A 283 -21.44 -3.40 -7.41
C VAL A 283 -22.36 -4.39 -6.73
N ASP A 284 -23.40 -4.82 -7.42
CA ASP A 284 -24.24 -5.93 -6.98
C ASP A 284 -23.56 -7.25 -7.35
N MET A 285 -23.29 -8.04 -6.33
CA MET A 285 -22.61 -9.35 -6.45
C MET A 285 -23.59 -10.52 -6.44
N GLN A 286 -24.91 -10.29 -6.49
CA GLN A 286 -25.93 -11.38 -6.46
C GLN A 286 -25.77 -12.38 -7.58
N LEU A 287 -25.35 -11.92 -8.77
CA LEU A 287 -25.08 -12.78 -9.92
C LEU A 287 -23.85 -13.66 -9.75
N TYR A 288 -23.04 -13.41 -8.72
CA TYR A 288 -21.76 -14.11 -8.49
C TYR A 288 -21.58 -14.52 -7.01
N PRO A 289 -22.58 -15.22 -6.42
CA PRO A 289 -22.63 -15.46 -4.97
C PRO A 289 -21.50 -16.34 -4.45
N GLU A 290 -20.89 -17.12 -5.32
CA GLU A 290 -19.74 -17.99 -4.99
C GLU A 290 -18.41 -17.22 -4.94
N ARG A 291 -18.41 -16.03 -5.51
CA ARG A 291 -17.23 -15.15 -5.58
C ARG A 291 -17.34 -14.11 -4.49
N PHE A 292 -16.24 -13.72 -3.92
CA PHE A 292 -16.18 -12.67 -2.87
C PHE A 292 -16.89 -12.99 -1.53
N ARG A 293 -17.09 -14.26 -1.20
CA ARG A 293 -17.59 -14.65 0.14
C ARG A 293 -16.52 -14.56 1.23
N SER A 294 -15.22 -14.59 0.87
CA SER A 294 -14.11 -14.40 1.78
C SER A 294 -13.81 -12.91 1.95
N PRO A 295 -13.21 -12.48 3.05
CA PRO A 295 -12.74 -11.12 3.16
C PRO A 295 -11.66 -10.88 2.10
N CYS A 296 -11.92 -9.93 1.20
CA CYS A 296 -10.93 -9.45 0.25
C CYS A 296 -9.65 -9.05 0.98
N ARG A 297 -8.51 -9.17 0.33
CA ARG A 297 -7.21 -8.86 0.98
C ARG A 297 -6.61 -7.55 0.53
N SER A 298 -6.81 -7.20 -0.73
CA SER A 298 -6.35 -5.93 -1.30
C SER A 298 -7.16 -5.60 -2.55
N PHE A 299 -7.13 -4.36 -2.95
CA PHE A 299 -7.73 -3.90 -4.19
C PHE A 299 -6.97 -2.68 -4.72
N LEU A 300 -7.13 -2.41 -5.99
CA LEU A 300 -6.64 -1.21 -6.66
C LEU A 300 -7.76 -0.56 -7.48
N VAL A 301 -7.63 0.74 -7.67
CA VAL A 301 -8.62 1.55 -8.40
C VAL A 301 -7.95 2.26 -9.57
N ASP A 302 -8.57 2.19 -10.74
CA ASP A 302 -8.29 3.11 -11.84
C ASP A 302 -9.45 4.12 -11.95
N GLU A 303 -9.23 5.30 -11.39
CA GLU A 303 -10.25 6.36 -11.35
C GLU A 303 -10.62 6.87 -12.75
N LYS A 304 -9.67 6.86 -13.70
CA LYS A 304 -9.91 7.32 -15.08
C LYS A 304 -10.78 6.36 -15.86
N LYS A 305 -10.59 5.07 -15.65
CA LYS A 305 -11.33 4.00 -16.33
C LYS A 305 -12.58 3.58 -15.58
N LYS A 306 -12.79 4.09 -14.37
CA LYS A 306 -13.91 3.76 -13.49
C LYS A 306 -14.02 2.26 -13.21
N VAL A 307 -12.89 1.62 -12.96
CA VAL A 307 -12.77 0.19 -12.64
C VAL A 307 -11.93 -0.02 -11.40
N ALA A 308 -12.15 -1.16 -10.75
CA ALA A 308 -11.30 -1.66 -9.69
C ALA A 308 -10.90 -3.12 -9.96
N VAL A 309 -9.69 -3.48 -9.53
CA VAL A 309 -9.25 -4.87 -9.49
C VAL A 309 -9.16 -5.31 -8.04
N ILE A 310 -9.87 -6.37 -7.71
CA ILE A 310 -10.00 -6.91 -6.36
C ILE A 310 -9.26 -8.23 -6.31
N PHE A 311 -8.43 -8.38 -5.30
CA PHE A 311 -7.65 -9.60 -5.06
C PHE A 311 -8.30 -10.37 -3.92
N ASP A 312 -8.91 -11.50 -4.27
CA ASP A 312 -9.59 -12.39 -3.34
C ASP A 312 -8.88 -13.75 -3.27
N ILE A 313 -9.13 -14.51 -2.22
CA ILE A 313 -8.58 -15.86 -2.06
C ILE A 313 -9.42 -16.84 -2.86
N ASP A 314 -8.76 -17.66 -3.68
CA ASP A 314 -9.42 -18.80 -4.32
C ASP A 314 -9.85 -19.81 -3.25
N ARG A 315 -11.16 -20.02 -3.14
CA ARG A 315 -11.75 -20.94 -2.16
C ARG A 315 -11.46 -22.40 -2.40
N LYS A 316 -11.15 -22.79 -3.64
CA LYS A 316 -10.83 -24.18 -3.95
C LYS A 316 -9.46 -24.55 -3.38
N THR A 317 -8.53 -23.62 -3.43
CA THR A 317 -7.15 -23.87 -3.02
C THR A 317 -6.81 -23.25 -1.66
N TRP A 318 -7.55 -22.22 -1.21
CA TRP A 318 -7.26 -21.39 -0.04
C TRP A 318 -5.86 -20.79 -0.03
N THR A 319 -5.14 -20.91 -1.13
CA THR A 319 -3.73 -20.56 -1.26
C THR A 319 -3.48 -19.56 -2.37
N ASN A 320 -4.32 -19.51 -3.41
CA ASN A 320 -4.11 -18.66 -4.57
C ASN A 320 -5.04 -17.45 -4.52
N TYR A 321 -4.50 -16.30 -4.86
CA TYR A 321 -5.30 -15.10 -5.04
C TYR A 321 -5.77 -15.02 -6.49
N LYS A 322 -7.06 -14.79 -6.68
CA LYS A 322 -7.64 -14.48 -7.97
C LYS A 322 -8.00 -13.01 -8.05
N PRO A 323 -7.43 -12.28 -9.00
CA PRO A 323 -7.85 -10.91 -9.25
C PRO A 323 -9.11 -10.89 -10.11
N TYR A 324 -10.05 -10.06 -9.70
CA TYR A 324 -11.30 -9.81 -10.39
C TYR A 324 -11.41 -8.34 -10.72
N MET A 325 -11.83 -8.03 -11.96
CA MET A 325 -12.14 -6.67 -12.36
C MET A 325 -13.63 -6.39 -12.20
N VAL A 326 -13.92 -5.25 -11.60
CA VAL A 326 -15.28 -4.71 -11.43
C VAL A 326 -15.34 -3.28 -11.92
N GLY A 327 -16.47 -2.87 -12.49
CA GLY A 327 -16.73 -1.52 -12.99
C GLY A 327 -18.15 -1.08 -12.74
N GLU A 328 -18.56 0.06 -13.31
CA GLU A 328 -19.94 0.59 -13.16
C GLU A 328 -21.00 -0.43 -13.65
N ASP A 329 -20.68 -1.23 -14.66
CA ASP A 329 -21.57 -2.26 -15.21
C ASP A 329 -21.50 -3.59 -14.43
N GLY A 330 -20.89 -3.62 -13.26
CA GLY A 330 -20.76 -4.79 -12.40
C GLY A 330 -19.47 -5.58 -12.61
N TYR A 331 -19.55 -6.91 -12.45
CA TYR A 331 -18.40 -7.80 -12.64
C TYR A 331 -17.99 -7.89 -14.12
N GLN A 332 -16.72 -7.72 -14.40
CA GLN A 332 -16.18 -7.65 -15.76
C GLN A 332 -15.41 -8.91 -16.17
N GLY A 333 -14.75 -9.58 -15.23
CA GLY A 333 -14.01 -10.81 -15.53
C GLY A 333 -12.88 -11.13 -14.54
N GLU A 334 -12.29 -12.31 -14.71
CA GLU A 334 -11.05 -12.68 -14.03
C GLU A 334 -9.87 -12.06 -14.78
N VAL A 335 -8.88 -11.59 -14.02
CA VAL A 335 -7.61 -11.13 -14.57
C VAL A 335 -6.64 -12.31 -14.58
N ASP A 336 -6.16 -12.70 -15.76
CA ASP A 336 -5.18 -13.76 -15.86
C ASP A 336 -3.80 -13.26 -15.42
N LEU A 337 -3.39 -13.67 -14.23
CA LEU A 337 -2.02 -13.52 -13.77
C LEU A 337 -1.28 -14.82 -14.11
N ARG A 338 -0.67 -14.89 -15.26
CA ARG A 338 -0.01 -16.04 -15.91
C ARG A 338 0.74 -17.03 -15.01
N ASP A 339 0.83 -16.79 -13.71
CA ASP A 339 1.47 -17.62 -12.69
C ASP A 339 0.67 -17.61 -11.39
N SER A 340 -0.08 -18.66 -11.10
CA SER A 340 -1.05 -18.78 -10.02
C SER A 340 -0.49 -19.23 -8.66
N GLU A 341 0.83 -19.10 -8.42
CA GLU A 341 1.37 -19.47 -7.10
C GLU A 341 1.14 -18.39 -6.04
N LEU A 342 0.95 -18.83 -4.81
CA LEU A 342 0.78 -18.11 -3.54
C LEU A 342 1.25 -16.64 -3.53
N TRP A 343 0.32 -15.71 -3.77
CA TRP A 343 0.53 -14.28 -3.63
C TRP A 343 0.01 -13.81 -2.27
N MET A 344 0.85 -13.25 -1.42
CA MET A 344 0.38 -12.98 -0.06
C MET A 344 0.00 -11.54 0.22
N LEU A 345 0.50 -10.54 -0.44
CA LEU A 345 0.28 -9.15 -0.06
C LEU A 345 0.50 -8.21 -1.21
N MET A 346 -0.45 -7.31 -1.42
CA MET A 346 -0.31 -6.26 -2.41
C MET A 346 -0.50 -4.90 -1.79
N CYS A 347 0.37 -3.97 -2.14
CA CYS A 347 0.17 -2.56 -1.90
C CYS A 347 0.46 -1.77 -3.18
N SER A 348 -0.27 -0.69 -3.38
CA SER A 348 0.03 0.28 -4.42
C SER A 348 1.47 0.77 -4.25
N TYR A 349 2.19 0.99 -5.35
CA TYR A 349 3.57 1.45 -5.33
C TYR A 349 3.79 2.57 -6.33
N VAL A 350 4.41 3.63 -5.87
CA VAL A 350 4.89 4.73 -6.71
C VAL A 350 6.38 4.89 -6.46
N PRO A 351 7.24 4.75 -7.47
CA PRO A 351 8.68 4.92 -7.29
C PRO A 351 9.03 6.34 -6.86
N SER A 352 10.03 6.45 -6.01
CA SER A 352 10.48 7.75 -5.49
C SER A 352 11.99 7.78 -5.33
N SER A 353 12.56 8.98 -5.44
CA SER A 353 13.97 9.25 -5.14
C SER A 353 14.22 9.59 -3.67
N VAL A 354 13.23 9.45 -2.80
CA VAL A 354 13.36 9.70 -1.37
C VAL A 354 14.53 8.90 -0.81
N LYS A 355 15.37 9.58 -0.03
CA LYS A 355 16.53 8.96 0.62
C LYS A 355 16.14 8.51 2.02
N ILE A 356 16.66 7.35 2.42
CA ILE A 356 16.60 6.90 3.80
C ILE A 356 17.76 7.59 4.53
N GLN A 357 17.43 8.51 5.41
CA GLN A 357 18.43 9.31 6.16
C GLN A 357 18.90 8.58 7.40
#